data_c246399e777da5a92ef80e59a8d05801
#
_entry.id   c246399e777da5a92ef80e59a8d05801
#
_cell.length_a   1.000
_cell.length_b   1.000
_cell.length_c   1.000
_cell.angle_alpha   90.00
_cell.angle_beta   90.00
_cell.angle_gamma   90.00
#
_symmetry.space_group_name_H-M   'P 1'
#
loop_
_entity.id
_entity.type
_entity.pdbx_description
1 polymer ?
#
loop_
_entity_poly.entity_id
_entity_poly.type
_entity_poly.pdbx_seq_one_letter_code
_entity_poly.pdbx_strand_id
1 'polypeptide(L)'
;MVATMALATIIAVSIISYILPAASAHGVQAQLQSRFVRIDNEQFSDQTLTTGEDLTVSGELTSLVNRPLRGWLSLFSESSNAGNRWEFLARDPPGNIFDLAPGATIPYSITVRALEPGTYHVHTQLNVEHVGPGLGRGATVSVTGEPIIKPIPYQNIVYQCIIIGVGLGVTFATRPWQVI
;
A
#
# COMPACT_ATOMS: atom_id res chain seq x y z
N MET A 1 37.90 2.84 -26.35
CA MET A 1 37.70 1.53 -25.69
C MET A 1 36.95 1.60 -24.35
N VAL A 2 37.32 2.46 -23.39
CA VAL A 2 36.64 2.57 -22.09
C VAL A 2 35.18 3.00 -22.22
N ALA A 3 34.87 4.00 -23.05
CA ALA A 3 33.50 4.48 -23.24
C ALA A 3 32.57 3.45 -23.89
N THR A 4 33.08 2.63 -24.81
CA THR A 4 32.30 1.54 -25.44
C THR A 4 32.00 0.40 -24.46
N MET A 5 32.93 0.10 -23.56
CA MET A 5 32.69 -0.90 -22.52
C MET A 5 31.67 -0.42 -21.50
N ALA A 6 31.72 0.86 -21.09
CA ALA A 6 30.76 1.44 -20.15
C ALA A 6 29.34 1.43 -20.74
N LEU A 7 29.18 1.79 -22.01
CA LEU A 7 27.87 1.77 -22.68
C LEU A 7 27.32 0.34 -22.78
N ALA A 8 28.15 -0.63 -23.16
CA ALA A 8 27.75 -2.03 -23.23
C ALA A 8 27.30 -2.59 -21.88
N THR A 9 27.98 -2.20 -20.77
CA THR A 9 27.62 -2.60 -19.42
C THR A 9 26.25 -2.01 -18.99
N ILE A 10 26.01 -0.73 -19.29
CA ILE A 10 24.75 -0.07 -18.98
C ILE A 10 23.59 -0.75 -19.73
N ILE A 11 23.77 -1.04 -21.01
CA ILE A 11 22.76 -1.72 -21.83
C ILE A 11 22.48 -3.14 -21.28
N ALA A 12 23.52 -3.88 -20.94
CA ALA A 12 23.38 -5.24 -20.39
C ALA A 12 22.65 -5.23 -19.04
N VAL A 13 22.97 -4.30 -18.13
CA VAL A 13 22.28 -4.17 -16.83
C VAL A 13 20.82 -3.77 -17.04
N SER A 14 20.51 -2.88 -17.96
CA SER A 14 19.14 -2.49 -18.28
C SER A 14 18.33 -3.66 -18.84
N ILE A 15 18.89 -4.47 -19.73
CA ILE A 15 18.22 -5.65 -20.29
C ILE A 15 17.97 -6.72 -19.21
N ILE A 16 18.94 -6.96 -18.34
CA ILE A 16 18.81 -7.91 -17.23
C ILE A 16 17.68 -7.48 -16.27
N SER A 17 17.56 -6.18 -15.98
CA SER A 17 16.51 -5.63 -15.11
C SER A 17 15.11 -5.84 -15.69
N TYR A 18 14.95 -5.90 -17.02
CA TYR A 18 13.67 -6.19 -17.69
C TYR A 18 13.30 -7.68 -17.71
N ILE A 19 14.30 -8.57 -17.64
CA ILE A 19 14.10 -10.02 -17.77
C ILE A 19 13.91 -10.67 -16.39
N LEU A 20 14.32 -10.02 -15.31
CA LEU A 20 14.11 -10.56 -13.97
C LEU A 20 12.60 -10.55 -13.66
N PRO A 21 12.01 -11.73 -13.38
CA PRO A 21 10.63 -11.75 -12.92
C PRO A 21 10.53 -10.91 -11.65
N ALA A 22 9.47 -10.09 -11.55
CA ALA A 22 9.18 -9.35 -10.35
C ALA A 22 9.17 -10.34 -9.18
N ALA A 23 10.10 -10.18 -8.22
CA ALA A 23 10.17 -11.04 -7.07
C ALA A 23 8.83 -10.93 -6.33
N SER A 24 8.04 -11.99 -6.36
CA SER A 24 6.77 -12.04 -5.65
C SER A 24 7.06 -11.98 -4.15
N ALA A 25 6.76 -10.86 -3.52
CA ALA A 25 6.91 -10.67 -2.07
C ALA A 25 5.89 -11.51 -1.25
N HIS A 26 4.98 -12.20 -1.92
CA HIS A 26 3.93 -13.01 -1.28
C HIS A 26 4.48 -14.10 -0.36
N GLY A 27 5.66 -14.64 -0.63
CA GLY A 27 6.26 -15.70 0.20
C GLY A 27 6.61 -15.26 1.62
N VAL A 28 7.09 -14.04 1.82
CA VAL A 28 7.44 -13.51 3.16
C VAL A 28 6.19 -13.17 3.96
N GLN A 29 5.16 -12.68 3.30
CA GLN A 29 3.88 -12.31 3.91
C GLN A 29 3.08 -13.53 4.36
N ALA A 30 3.11 -14.62 3.60
CA ALA A 30 2.52 -15.90 4.00
C ALA A 30 3.21 -16.48 5.25
N GLN A 31 4.52 -16.29 5.40
CA GLN A 31 5.26 -16.76 6.59
C GLN A 31 4.87 -16.01 7.87
N LEU A 32 4.54 -14.73 7.80
CA LEU A 32 4.08 -13.97 8.96
C LEU A 32 2.75 -14.55 9.48
N GLN A 33 1.79 -14.78 8.60
CA GLN A 33 0.51 -15.36 8.95
C GLN A 33 0.62 -16.74 9.61
N SER A 34 1.52 -17.59 9.11
CA SER A 34 1.66 -18.95 9.64
C SER A 34 2.41 -19.02 10.97
N ARG A 35 3.11 -17.96 11.41
CA ARG A 35 3.99 -17.99 12.58
C ARG A 35 3.57 -17.09 13.73
N PHE A 36 2.93 -15.96 13.47
CA PHE A 36 2.68 -14.94 14.48
C PHE A 36 1.21 -14.57 14.62
N VAL A 37 0.57 -14.24 13.51
CA VAL A 37 -0.85 -13.88 13.46
C VAL A 37 -1.48 -14.56 12.25
N ARG A 38 -2.64 -15.14 12.44
CA ARG A 38 -3.45 -15.72 11.38
C ARG A 38 -4.64 -14.81 11.11
N ILE A 39 -4.92 -14.58 9.84
CA ILE A 39 -6.15 -13.93 9.38
C ILE A 39 -7.12 -15.04 8.99
N ASP A 40 -8.21 -15.14 9.73
CA ASP A 40 -9.24 -16.12 9.52
C ASP A 40 -10.54 -15.47 9.05
N ASN A 41 -11.38 -16.24 8.36
CA ASN A 41 -12.73 -15.85 7.96
C ASN A 41 -12.79 -14.52 7.19
N GLU A 42 -11.74 -14.21 6.39
CA GLU A 42 -11.72 -12.99 5.58
C GLU A 42 -12.87 -13.00 4.58
N GLN A 43 -13.71 -11.98 4.62
CA GLN A 43 -14.90 -11.81 3.79
C GLN A 43 -14.92 -10.42 3.16
N PHE A 44 -15.44 -10.36 1.95
CA PHE A 44 -15.66 -9.15 1.18
C PHE A 44 -17.17 -8.99 0.98
N SER A 45 -17.70 -7.79 1.28
CA SER A 45 -19.14 -7.52 1.14
C SER A 45 -19.63 -7.68 -0.30
N ASP A 46 -18.78 -7.35 -1.26
CA ASP A 46 -19.04 -7.53 -2.69
C ASP A 46 -17.73 -7.70 -3.46
N GLN A 47 -17.83 -8.27 -4.67
CA GLN A 47 -16.72 -8.41 -5.61
C GLN A 47 -16.96 -7.61 -6.91
N THR A 48 -18.12 -7.01 -7.05
CA THR A 48 -18.48 -6.16 -8.20
C THR A 48 -19.10 -4.88 -7.69
N LEU A 49 -18.44 -3.76 -7.94
CA LEU A 49 -18.83 -2.45 -7.43
C LEU A 49 -18.91 -1.44 -8.58
N THR A 50 -19.64 -0.37 -8.33
CA THR A 50 -19.55 0.87 -9.10
C THR A 50 -18.76 1.91 -8.30
N THR A 51 -18.09 2.84 -8.96
CA THR A 51 -17.45 3.97 -8.31
C THR A 51 -18.43 4.72 -7.42
N GLY A 52 -18.02 5.02 -6.18
CA GLY A 52 -18.87 5.60 -5.14
C GLY A 52 -19.52 4.57 -4.22
N GLU A 53 -19.51 3.29 -4.54
CA GLU A 53 -19.97 2.22 -3.64
C GLU A 53 -18.91 1.82 -2.64
N ASP A 54 -19.37 1.28 -1.51
CA ASP A 54 -18.54 0.94 -0.38
C ASP A 54 -18.24 -0.57 -0.36
N LEU A 55 -16.96 -0.91 -0.18
CA LEU A 55 -16.47 -2.26 0.05
C LEU A 55 -16.14 -2.41 1.53
N THR A 56 -16.71 -3.40 2.18
CA THR A 56 -16.33 -3.81 3.53
C THR A 56 -15.57 -5.12 3.49
N VAL A 57 -14.35 -5.10 4.03
CA VAL A 57 -13.53 -6.29 4.25
C VAL A 57 -13.49 -6.57 5.74
N SER A 58 -13.86 -7.77 6.14
CA SER A 58 -13.92 -8.17 7.54
C SER A 58 -13.33 -9.56 7.76
N GLY A 59 -12.98 -9.87 8.99
CA GLY A 59 -12.43 -11.16 9.38
C GLY A 59 -12.02 -11.20 10.84
N GLU A 60 -11.14 -12.13 11.17
CA GLU A 60 -10.63 -12.33 12.51
C GLU A 60 -9.10 -12.40 12.51
N LEU A 61 -8.47 -11.82 13.53
CA LEU A 61 -7.04 -11.93 13.80
C LEU A 61 -6.81 -12.83 14.97
N THR A 62 -6.08 -13.93 14.77
CA THR A 62 -5.73 -14.89 15.83
C THR A 62 -4.23 -14.85 16.11
N SER A 63 -3.84 -14.59 17.38
CA SER A 63 -2.45 -14.69 17.83
C SER A 63 -2.01 -16.15 17.89
N LEU A 64 -0.88 -16.47 17.27
CA LEU A 64 -0.27 -17.81 17.29
C LEU A 64 0.93 -17.90 18.24
N VAL A 65 1.22 -16.84 18.98
CA VAL A 65 2.38 -16.75 19.87
C VAL A 65 1.97 -16.53 21.32
N ASN A 66 2.87 -16.90 22.24
CA ASN A 66 2.66 -16.75 23.68
C ASN A 66 3.22 -15.43 24.23
N ARG A 67 3.02 -14.33 23.49
CA ARG A 67 3.36 -12.95 23.89
C ARG A 67 2.36 -11.98 23.31
N PRO A 68 2.16 -10.79 23.94
CA PRO A 68 1.35 -9.75 23.34
C PRO A 68 1.93 -9.28 22.01
N LEU A 69 1.06 -9.01 21.06
CA LEU A 69 1.39 -8.45 19.76
C LEU A 69 0.65 -7.15 19.58
N ARG A 70 1.30 -6.19 18.94
CA ARG A 70 0.71 -4.94 18.49
C ARG A 70 0.96 -4.75 17.01
N GLY A 71 0.02 -4.17 16.32
CA GLY A 71 0.16 -3.92 14.90
C GLY A 71 -0.92 -3.00 14.36
N TRP A 72 -0.95 -2.85 13.06
CA TRP A 72 -2.00 -2.09 12.39
C TRP A 72 -2.52 -2.82 11.16
N LEU A 73 -3.77 -2.49 10.83
CA LEU A 73 -4.50 -3.02 9.69
C LEU A 73 -4.64 -1.94 8.61
N SER A 74 -4.55 -2.37 7.37
CA SER A 74 -4.82 -1.56 6.19
C SER A 74 -5.42 -2.43 5.10
N LEU A 75 -5.74 -1.82 3.98
CA LEU A 75 -6.11 -2.50 2.76
C LEU A 75 -4.97 -2.38 1.76
N PHE A 76 -4.53 -3.50 1.21
CA PHE A 76 -3.60 -3.54 0.10
C PHE A 76 -4.35 -3.92 -1.18
N SER A 77 -4.12 -3.19 -2.25
CA SER A 77 -4.70 -3.55 -3.55
C SER A 77 -3.65 -3.46 -4.64
N GLU A 78 -3.44 -4.58 -5.31
CA GLU A 78 -2.61 -4.61 -6.51
C GLU A 78 -3.40 -4.11 -7.72
N SER A 79 -2.78 -3.26 -8.51
CA SER A 79 -3.29 -2.83 -9.81
C SER A 79 -2.14 -2.27 -10.64
N SER A 80 -2.26 -2.36 -11.95
CA SER A 80 -1.34 -1.72 -12.90
C SER A 80 -1.46 -0.20 -12.93
N ASN A 81 -2.54 0.37 -12.38
CA ASN A 81 -2.81 1.80 -12.41
C ASN A 81 -2.32 2.47 -11.12
N ALA A 82 -1.60 3.59 -11.26
CA ALA A 82 -1.26 4.48 -10.16
C ALA A 82 -2.42 5.47 -9.94
N GLY A 83 -3.03 5.47 -8.76
CA GLY A 83 -4.15 6.36 -8.46
C GLY A 83 -4.69 6.21 -7.05
N ASN A 84 -5.57 7.10 -6.67
CA ASN A 84 -6.25 7.08 -5.38
C ASN A 84 -7.52 6.22 -5.49
N ARG A 85 -7.38 4.92 -5.42
CA ARG A 85 -8.40 3.91 -5.75
C ARG A 85 -9.48 3.78 -4.71
N TRP A 86 -9.10 3.96 -3.44
CA TRP A 86 -9.95 3.70 -2.29
C TRP A 86 -9.92 4.85 -1.31
N GLU A 87 -11.08 5.25 -0.82
CA GLU A 87 -11.21 6.15 0.32
C GLU A 87 -11.57 5.36 1.57
N PHE A 88 -10.77 5.48 2.61
CA PHE A 88 -11.08 4.84 3.89
C PHE A 88 -12.20 5.59 4.60
N LEU A 89 -13.28 4.88 4.93
CA LEU A 89 -14.46 5.41 5.61
C LEU A 89 -14.50 5.01 7.08
N ALA A 90 -14.26 3.73 7.36
CA ALA A 90 -14.33 3.19 8.71
C ALA A 90 -13.30 2.07 8.92
N ARG A 91 -12.89 1.88 10.16
CA ARG A 91 -12.01 0.79 10.58
C ARG A 91 -12.37 0.34 12.00
N ASP A 92 -12.37 -0.95 12.21
CA ASP A 92 -12.45 -1.57 13.52
C ASP A 92 -11.29 -2.60 13.62
N PRO A 93 -10.40 -2.50 14.61
CA PRO A 93 -10.37 -1.52 15.70
C PRO A 93 -10.10 -0.09 15.23
N PRO A 94 -10.60 0.92 15.99
CA PRO A 94 -10.44 2.33 15.67
C PRO A 94 -8.96 2.74 15.53
N GLY A 95 -8.68 3.62 14.57
CA GLY A 95 -7.30 4.06 14.28
C GLY A 95 -6.45 3.00 13.61
N ASN A 96 -7.04 1.89 13.17
CA ASN A 96 -6.38 0.73 12.53
C ASN A 96 -5.30 0.03 13.36
N ILE A 97 -5.14 0.39 14.64
CA ILE A 97 -4.18 -0.25 15.55
C ILE A 97 -4.91 -1.32 16.35
N PHE A 98 -4.31 -2.49 16.47
CA PHE A 98 -4.79 -3.57 17.32
C PHE A 98 -3.73 -4.00 18.32
N ASP A 99 -4.21 -4.42 19.50
CA ASP A 99 -3.42 -5.12 20.51
C ASP A 99 -4.01 -6.53 20.66
N LEU A 100 -3.17 -7.54 20.52
CA LEU A 100 -3.57 -8.94 20.50
C LEU A 100 -2.89 -9.68 21.65
N ALA A 101 -3.66 -10.12 22.63
CA ALA A 101 -3.15 -10.93 23.72
C ALA A 101 -2.69 -12.32 23.22
N PRO A 102 -1.82 -13.02 23.97
CA PRO A 102 -1.39 -14.38 23.61
C PRO A 102 -2.58 -15.31 23.37
N GLY A 103 -2.62 -15.94 22.18
CA GLY A 103 -3.69 -16.89 21.82
C GLY A 103 -5.07 -16.27 21.61
N ALA A 104 -5.23 -14.95 21.74
CA ALA A 104 -6.50 -14.28 21.54
C ALA A 104 -6.89 -14.18 20.06
N THR A 105 -8.21 -14.14 19.84
CA THR A 105 -8.82 -13.83 18.54
C THR A 105 -9.66 -12.56 18.68
N ILE A 106 -9.50 -11.62 17.78
CA ILE A 106 -10.30 -10.39 17.70
C ILE A 106 -10.88 -10.23 16.31
N PRO A 107 -12.13 -9.74 16.17
CA PRO A 107 -12.68 -9.37 14.86
C PRO A 107 -12.03 -8.09 14.35
N TYR A 108 -12.08 -7.92 13.02
CA TYR A 108 -11.72 -6.65 12.37
C TYR A 108 -12.67 -6.34 11.21
N SER A 109 -12.74 -5.06 10.86
CA SER A 109 -13.48 -4.58 9.70
C SER A 109 -12.83 -3.34 9.12
N ILE A 110 -12.76 -3.26 7.79
CA ILE A 110 -12.27 -2.10 7.04
C ILE A 110 -13.30 -1.77 5.98
N THR A 111 -13.85 -0.56 6.00
CA THR A 111 -14.78 -0.07 4.98
C THR A 111 -14.10 1.00 4.15
N VAL A 112 -14.10 0.82 2.85
CA VAL A 112 -13.54 1.74 1.86
C VAL A 112 -14.55 2.01 0.76
N ARG A 113 -14.47 3.20 0.16
CA ARG A 113 -15.25 3.60 -1.02
C ARG A 113 -14.40 3.47 -2.27
N ALA A 114 -14.95 2.86 -3.31
CA ALA A 114 -14.32 2.75 -4.61
C ALA A 114 -14.31 4.13 -5.31
N LEU A 115 -13.13 4.62 -5.71
CA LEU A 115 -12.99 5.91 -6.38
C LEU A 115 -12.63 5.78 -7.86
N GLU A 116 -12.01 4.68 -8.26
CA GLU A 116 -11.46 4.52 -9.60
C GLU A 116 -11.91 3.18 -10.20
N PRO A 117 -12.38 3.15 -11.46
CA PRO A 117 -12.74 1.91 -12.12
C PRO A 117 -11.50 1.06 -12.42
N GLY A 118 -11.65 -0.26 -12.36
CA GLY A 118 -10.58 -1.21 -12.61
C GLY A 118 -10.84 -2.56 -11.99
N THR A 119 -9.93 -3.49 -12.21
CA THR A 119 -9.93 -4.79 -11.54
C THR A 119 -8.77 -4.83 -10.57
N TYR A 120 -9.06 -5.05 -9.29
CA TYR A 120 -8.11 -4.98 -8.19
C TYR A 120 -8.05 -6.32 -7.46
N HIS A 121 -6.84 -6.76 -7.15
CA HIS A 121 -6.67 -7.83 -6.18
C HIS A 121 -6.45 -7.21 -4.80
N VAL A 122 -7.47 -7.36 -3.95
CA VAL A 122 -7.58 -6.65 -2.67
C VAL A 122 -7.33 -7.62 -1.52
N HIS A 123 -6.48 -7.22 -0.57
CA HIS A 123 -6.15 -7.99 0.63
C HIS A 123 -6.29 -7.12 1.87
N THR A 124 -6.65 -7.73 2.99
CA THR A 124 -6.30 -7.17 4.30
C THR A 124 -4.79 -7.15 4.42
N GLN A 125 -4.22 -5.99 4.68
CA GLN A 125 -2.80 -5.84 5.01
C GLN A 125 -2.65 -5.71 6.53
N LEU A 126 -1.86 -6.60 7.08
CA LEU A 126 -1.49 -6.65 8.48
C LEU A 126 -0.02 -6.25 8.61
N ASN A 127 0.30 -5.42 9.60
CA ASN A 127 1.69 -5.09 9.92
C ASN A 127 1.89 -5.23 11.43
N VAL A 128 2.69 -6.20 11.84
CA VAL A 128 2.96 -6.51 13.25
C VAL A 128 4.28 -5.88 13.66
N GLU A 129 4.25 -5.15 14.77
CA GLU A 129 5.41 -4.45 15.32
C GLU A 129 6.58 -5.43 15.56
N HIS A 130 7.77 -5.05 15.11
CA HIS A 130 9.02 -5.86 15.15
C HIS A 130 8.98 -7.19 14.38
N VAL A 131 7.92 -7.45 13.60
CA VAL A 131 7.79 -8.68 12.81
C VAL A 131 7.68 -8.37 11.32
N GLY A 132 6.89 -7.36 10.95
CA GLY A 132 6.72 -6.91 9.59
C GLY A 132 5.33 -7.14 8.99
N PRO A 133 5.20 -7.00 7.67
CA PRO A 133 3.91 -7.07 6.97
C PRO A 133 3.43 -8.50 6.73
N GLY A 134 2.10 -8.66 6.71
CA GLY A 134 1.39 -9.86 6.27
C GLY A 134 0.18 -9.48 5.42
N LEU A 135 -0.30 -10.39 4.60
CA LEU A 135 -1.50 -10.21 3.77
C LEU A 135 -2.52 -11.29 4.04
N GLY A 136 -3.79 -10.92 4.04
CA GLY A 136 -4.92 -11.84 3.98
C GLY A 136 -4.96 -12.61 2.66
N ARG A 137 -5.94 -13.52 2.55
CA ARG A 137 -6.16 -14.33 1.36
C ARG A 137 -6.46 -13.46 0.14
N GLY A 138 -7.24 -12.38 0.37
CA GLY A 138 -7.66 -11.44 -0.65
C GLY A 138 -8.75 -11.97 -1.58
N ALA A 139 -9.29 -11.05 -2.36
CA ALA A 139 -10.25 -11.33 -3.42
C ALA A 139 -10.03 -10.38 -4.61
N THR A 140 -10.46 -10.81 -5.78
CA THR A 140 -10.54 -9.95 -6.95
C THR A 140 -11.83 -9.16 -6.91
N VAL A 141 -11.71 -7.83 -6.92
CA VAL A 141 -12.83 -6.88 -6.93
C VAL A 141 -12.82 -6.10 -8.24
N SER A 142 -13.94 -6.10 -8.94
CA SER A 142 -14.14 -5.36 -10.18
C SER A 142 -14.95 -4.09 -9.88
N VAL A 143 -14.40 -2.94 -10.24
CA VAL A 143 -15.05 -1.64 -10.09
C VAL A 143 -15.36 -1.06 -11.47
N THR A 144 -16.61 -0.69 -11.71
CA THR A 144 -17.08 -0.06 -12.96
C THR A 144 -17.50 1.39 -12.72
N GLY A 145 -17.74 2.15 -13.78
CA GLY A 145 -18.23 3.55 -13.71
C GLY A 145 -17.14 4.56 -14.03
N GLU A 146 -17.43 5.82 -13.73
CA GLU A 146 -16.53 6.95 -13.99
C GLU A 146 -15.67 7.24 -12.75
N PRO A 147 -14.41 7.62 -12.90
CA PRO A 147 -13.53 7.91 -11.77
C PRO A 147 -14.02 9.13 -10.98
N ILE A 148 -14.02 9.01 -9.64
CA ILE A 148 -14.31 10.12 -8.73
C ILE A 148 -13.04 10.91 -8.47
N ILE A 149 -12.91 12.05 -9.15
CA ILE A 149 -11.75 12.93 -9.01
C ILE A 149 -11.95 13.85 -7.80
N LYS A 150 -11.14 13.68 -6.76
CA LYS A 150 -11.13 14.61 -5.63
C LYS A 150 -10.29 15.83 -5.97
N PRO A 151 -10.83 17.04 -5.81
CA PRO A 151 -10.04 18.26 -6.03
C PRO A 151 -8.89 18.32 -5.00
N ILE A 152 -7.70 18.68 -5.49
CA ILE A 152 -6.54 18.90 -4.62
C ILE A 152 -6.84 20.13 -3.74
N PRO A 153 -6.74 20.03 -2.40
CA PRO A 153 -6.92 21.19 -1.53
C PRO A 153 -5.93 22.31 -1.93
N TYR A 154 -6.44 23.52 -2.14
CA TYR A 154 -5.61 24.64 -2.58
C TYR A 154 -4.44 24.92 -1.63
N GLN A 155 -4.59 24.61 -0.33
CA GLN A 155 -3.53 24.72 0.68
C GLN A 155 -2.31 23.87 0.33
N ASN A 156 -2.52 22.68 -0.24
CA ASN A 156 -1.42 21.81 -0.67
C ASN A 156 -0.68 22.43 -1.85
N ILE A 157 -1.40 23.07 -2.76
CA ILE A 157 -0.80 23.78 -3.90
C ILE A 157 0.04 24.97 -3.40
N VAL A 158 -0.53 25.78 -2.49
CA VAL A 158 0.18 26.91 -1.88
C VAL A 158 1.44 26.44 -1.14
N TYR A 159 1.33 25.38 -0.34
CA TYR A 159 2.46 24.80 0.38
C TYR A 159 3.57 24.33 -0.56
N GLN A 160 3.21 23.64 -1.64
CA GLN A 160 4.15 23.21 -2.69
C GLN A 160 4.85 24.41 -3.35
N CYS A 161 4.08 25.46 -3.69
CA CYS A 161 4.65 26.67 -4.27
C CYS A 161 5.64 27.37 -3.33
N ILE A 162 5.35 27.40 -2.01
CA ILE A 162 6.26 27.96 -1.01
C ILE A 162 7.57 27.14 -0.96
N ILE A 163 7.48 25.82 -0.88
CA ILE A 163 8.67 24.96 -0.83
C ILE A 163 9.52 25.14 -2.10
N ILE A 164 8.90 25.15 -3.27
CA ILE A 164 9.60 25.34 -4.53
C ILE A 164 10.25 26.73 -4.56
N GLY A 165 9.52 27.78 -4.15
CA GLY A 165 10.02 29.15 -4.09
C GLY A 165 11.22 29.31 -3.16
N VAL A 166 11.16 28.71 -1.96
CA VAL A 166 12.28 28.68 -1.01
C VAL A 166 13.46 27.91 -1.60
N GLY A 167 13.23 26.75 -2.16
CA GLY A 167 14.28 25.93 -2.80
C GLY A 167 14.99 26.68 -3.92
N LEU A 168 14.24 27.33 -4.80
CA LEU A 168 14.80 28.18 -5.86
C LEU A 168 15.57 29.37 -5.28
N GLY A 169 15.02 30.07 -4.28
CA GLY A 169 15.67 31.18 -3.60
C GLY A 169 17.03 30.79 -3.02
N VAL A 170 17.09 29.66 -2.29
CA VAL A 170 18.35 29.11 -1.75
C VAL A 170 19.32 28.76 -2.88
N THR A 171 18.85 28.11 -3.93
CA THR A 171 19.67 27.70 -5.08
C THR A 171 20.27 28.94 -5.77
N PHE A 172 19.49 30.01 -5.98
CA PHE A 172 20.01 31.27 -6.58
C PHE A 172 20.96 32.01 -5.63
N ALA A 173 20.70 32.02 -4.33
CA ALA A 173 21.54 32.67 -3.34
C ALA A 173 22.92 31.98 -3.19
N THR A 174 22.94 30.65 -3.18
CA THR A 174 24.17 29.86 -3.01
C THR A 174 24.98 29.70 -4.28
N ARG A 175 24.39 29.97 -5.44
CA ARG A 175 25.03 29.88 -6.77
C ARG A 175 25.93 28.63 -6.95
N PRO A 176 25.44 27.41 -6.72
CA PRO A 176 26.28 26.20 -6.78
C PRO A 176 26.96 25.98 -8.13
N TRP A 177 26.42 26.54 -9.21
CA TRP A 177 27.01 26.49 -10.57
C TRP A 177 28.26 27.35 -10.73
N GLN A 178 28.66 28.16 -9.72
CA GLN A 178 29.90 28.99 -9.78
C GLN A 178 31.11 28.28 -9.14
N VAL A 179 30.90 27.07 -8.59
CA VAL A 179 31.93 26.31 -7.88
C VAL A 179 32.56 25.22 -8.76
N ILE A 180 32.22 25.14 -10.03
CA ILE A 180 32.78 24.22 -11.03
C ILE A 180 33.78 24.90 -11.90
#